data_64ed47bc76b2762b98a90473e03f4226
#
_entry.id   64ed47bc76b2762b98a90473e03f4226
#
_cell.length_a   1.000
_cell.length_b   1.000
_cell.length_c   1.000
_cell.angle_alpha   90.00
_cell.angle_beta   90.00
_cell.angle_gamma   90.00
#
_symmetry.space_group_name_H-M   'P 1'
#
loop_
_entity.id
_entity.type
_entity.pdbx_description
1 polymer ?
#
loop_
_entity_poly.entity_id
_entity_poly.type
_entity_poly.pdbx_seq_one_letter_code
_entity_poly.pdbx_strand_id
1 'polypeptide(L)'
;CLVGSEMCIRDRRTLKFGFYTVILIEGHAEDFLYGRKYYDYSNASLIFLTPGESFKADKNKILSQKGWLLAFHPDLLYHTSLEANIKNYSFFYYKPEEALHLSLREKTKIIECLCNIGEELQHAIDCHTKTIISRYIELFLDYCTRYYERQFITRNEPNKLIINKTDLLWDEYVQSGKLMNGILPSAEYCARNLQLSPHYFSDLLKFETGKNIYEYFQQKRFETSKRMLSDKNNTTALVADKLGFSNVQYFSSLFKKITGVAPNEYRISQN
;
A
#
# COMPACT_ATOMS: atom_id res chain seq x y z
N CYS A 1 -26.07 -3.46 0.57
CA CYS A 1 -25.33 -2.34 -0.01
C CYS A 1 -26.10 -1.06 0.22
N LEU A 2 -25.41 0.02 0.53
CA LEU A 2 -25.97 1.36 0.67
C LEU A 2 -25.12 2.32 -0.15
N VAL A 3 -25.76 3.18 -0.93
CA VAL A 3 -25.12 4.28 -1.66
C VAL A 3 -25.91 5.53 -1.40
N GLY A 4 -25.28 6.63 -1.02
CA GLY A 4 -25.96 7.90 -0.76
C GLY A 4 -25.06 9.10 -0.96
N SER A 5 -25.66 10.20 -1.44
CA SER A 5 -24.98 11.47 -1.73
C SER A 5 -25.01 12.48 -0.60
N GLU A 6 -25.75 12.20 0.48
CA GLU A 6 -25.86 13.08 1.64
C GLU A 6 -25.36 12.36 2.89
N MET A 7 -24.12 12.67 3.29
CA MET A 7 -23.54 12.14 4.51
C MET A 7 -23.58 13.21 5.61
N CYS A 8 -24.64 13.19 6.44
CA CYS A 8 -24.71 13.97 7.69
C CYS A 8 -24.14 13.18 8.86
N ILE A 9 -22.86 13.29 9.12
CA ILE A 9 -22.26 12.75 10.35
C ILE A 9 -22.42 13.79 11.46
N ARG A 10 -23.45 13.63 12.29
CA ARG A 10 -23.86 14.62 13.31
C ARG A 10 -23.14 14.55 14.66
N ASP A 11 -22.25 13.57 14.93
CA ASP A 11 -21.69 13.40 16.27
C ASP A 11 -20.21 12.98 16.29
N ARG A 12 -19.50 13.40 17.37
CA ARG A 12 -18.07 13.05 17.64
C ARG A 12 -17.84 11.57 17.92
N ARG A 13 -18.53 10.67 17.30
CA ARG A 13 -18.39 9.25 17.55
C ARG A 13 -17.37 8.66 16.60
N THR A 14 -16.53 7.79 17.16
CA THR A 14 -15.78 6.84 16.36
C THR A 14 -16.79 5.95 15.64
N LEU A 15 -16.91 6.10 14.33
CA LEU A 15 -17.79 5.25 13.53
C LEU A 15 -17.10 3.92 13.34
N LYS A 16 -17.75 2.84 13.72
CA LYS A 16 -17.27 1.47 13.52
C LYS A 16 -18.32 0.74 12.69
N PHE A 17 -17.96 0.42 11.47
CA PHE A 17 -18.84 -0.25 10.52
C PHE A 17 -18.56 -1.74 10.46
N GLY A 18 -19.58 -2.58 10.42
CA GLY A 18 -19.48 -4.02 10.15
C GLY A 18 -19.34 -4.33 8.65
N PHE A 19 -19.09 -3.34 7.79
CA PHE A 19 -19.09 -3.45 6.33
C PHE A 19 -17.82 -2.85 5.74
N TYR A 20 -17.51 -3.24 4.50
CA TYR A 20 -16.60 -2.47 3.66
C TYR A 20 -17.24 -1.10 3.40
N THR A 21 -16.49 -0.04 3.63
CA THR A 21 -16.98 1.32 3.48
C THR A 21 -16.04 2.14 2.64
N VAL A 22 -16.57 2.84 1.65
CA VAL A 22 -15.83 3.80 0.83
C VAL A 22 -16.47 5.17 1.00
N ILE A 23 -15.67 6.15 1.34
CA ILE A 23 -16.10 7.53 1.57
C ILE A 23 -15.46 8.41 0.51
N LEU A 24 -16.26 8.98 -0.39
CA LEU A 24 -15.83 10.01 -1.31
C LEU A 24 -16.17 11.36 -0.70
N ILE A 25 -15.18 12.21 -0.56
CA ILE A 25 -15.33 13.54 0.00
C ILE A 25 -14.99 14.55 -1.08
N GLU A 26 -15.95 15.41 -1.40
CA GLU A 26 -15.79 16.52 -2.33
C GLU A 26 -15.40 17.77 -1.56
N GLY A 27 -14.39 18.51 -2.00
CA GLY A 27 -14.02 19.74 -1.33
C GLY A 27 -12.88 20.48 -2.02
N HIS A 28 -12.82 21.80 -1.79
CA HIS A 28 -11.73 22.64 -2.25
C HIS A 28 -10.52 22.55 -1.30
N ALA A 29 -9.40 22.91 -1.86
CA ALA A 29 -8.02 22.68 -1.47
C ALA A 29 -7.62 22.92 -0.01
N GLU A 30 -8.29 23.75 0.76
CA GLU A 30 -7.78 24.24 2.04
C GLU A 30 -8.11 23.36 3.25
N ASP A 31 -9.15 22.51 3.16
CA ASP A 31 -9.71 21.78 4.29
C ASP A 31 -9.27 20.31 4.41
N PHE A 32 -8.51 19.78 3.46
CA PHE A 32 -8.25 18.35 3.37
C PHE A 32 -6.82 17.94 3.63
N LEU A 33 -6.58 17.38 4.78
CA LEU A 33 -5.29 16.88 5.24
C LEU A 33 -5.14 15.34 5.22
N TYR A 34 -5.95 14.62 4.45
CA TYR A 34 -5.77 13.16 4.30
C TYR A 34 -4.52 12.81 3.48
N GLY A 35 -3.37 13.35 3.89
CA GLY A 35 -2.08 13.16 3.24
C GLY A 35 -1.92 13.90 1.92
N ARG A 36 -2.90 14.75 1.50
CA ARG A 36 -2.81 15.51 0.26
C ARG A 36 -1.69 16.53 0.30
N LYS A 37 -0.95 16.62 -0.79
CA LYS A 37 0.10 17.61 -1.03
C LYS A 37 -0.29 18.50 -2.21
N TYR A 38 0.44 19.59 -2.43
CA TYR A 38 0.19 20.57 -3.50
C TYR A 38 0.24 19.98 -4.92
N TYR A 39 0.91 18.85 -5.11
CA TYR A 39 0.98 18.12 -6.38
C TYR A 39 -0.15 17.11 -6.59
N ASP A 40 -0.96 16.84 -5.58
CA ASP A 40 -2.10 15.94 -5.70
C ASP A 40 -3.34 16.68 -6.23
N TYR A 41 -4.21 15.95 -6.91
CA TYR A 41 -5.49 16.50 -7.33
C TYR A 41 -6.36 16.89 -6.14
N SER A 42 -7.20 17.92 -6.32
CA SER A 42 -7.99 18.53 -5.23
C SER A 42 -9.50 18.41 -5.39
N ASN A 43 -9.97 17.70 -6.43
CA ASN A 43 -11.41 17.71 -6.74
C ASN A 43 -12.23 16.76 -5.84
N ALA A 44 -11.61 15.69 -5.36
CA ALA A 44 -12.20 14.79 -4.37
C ALA A 44 -11.13 13.87 -3.77
N SER A 45 -11.42 13.26 -2.62
CA SER A 45 -10.61 12.22 -2.00
C SER A 45 -11.46 10.99 -1.66
N LEU A 46 -10.90 9.80 -1.85
CA LEU A 46 -11.51 8.52 -1.47
C LEU A 46 -10.74 7.91 -0.30
N ILE A 47 -11.51 7.49 0.71
CA ILE A 47 -11.03 6.76 1.89
C ILE A 47 -11.72 5.40 1.89
N PHE A 48 -10.96 4.35 2.19
CA PHE A 48 -11.43 2.98 2.22
C PHE A 48 -11.30 2.42 3.63
N LEU A 49 -12.30 1.68 4.09
CA LEU A 49 -12.34 1.09 5.43
C LEU A 49 -12.80 -0.37 5.34
N THR A 50 -12.08 -1.25 6.04
CA THR A 50 -12.47 -2.65 6.19
C THR A 50 -13.55 -2.82 7.25
N PRO A 51 -14.31 -3.94 7.23
CA PRO A 51 -15.23 -4.27 8.30
C PRO A 51 -14.56 -4.27 9.67
N GLY A 52 -15.14 -3.57 10.63
CA GLY A 52 -14.61 -3.47 11.99
C GLY A 52 -13.60 -2.35 12.22
N GLU A 53 -13.16 -1.68 11.18
CA GLU A 53 -12.28 -0.52 11.30
C GLU A 53 -13.04 0.71 11.80
N SER A 54 -12.34 1.56 12.55
CA SER A 54 -12.92 2.77 13.12
C SER A 54 -12.41 4.02 12.40
N PHE A 55 -13.34 4.83 11.92
CA PHE A 55 -13.03 6.14 11.34
C PHE A 55 -13.35 7.26 12.33
N LYS A 56 -12.37 8.10 12.63
CA LYS A 56 -12.55 9.29 13.46
C LYS A 56 -12.82 10.50 12.57
N ALA A 57 -14.06 10.88 12.49
CA ALA A 57 -14.46 12.10 11.80
C ALA A 57 -14.14 13.32 12.68
N ASP A 58 -13.34 14.27 12.19
CA ASP A 58 -13.18 15.56 12.85
C ASP A 58 -14.40 16.43 12.57
N LYS A 59 -15.15 16.80 13.64
CA LYS A 59 -16.43 17.53 13.54
C LYS A 59 -16.37 18.79 12.70
N ASN A 60 -15.27 19.50 12.76
CA ASN A 60 -15.17 20.81 12.11
C ASN A 60 -14.88 20.72 10.61
N LYS A 61 -14.52 19.51 10.10
CA LYS A 61 -14.06 19.31 8.72
C LYS A 61 -15.02 18.54 7.82
N ILE A 62 -15.92 17.73 8.37
CA ILE A 62 -16.79 16.84 7.59
C ILE A 62 -18.23 17.36 7.47
N LEU A 63 -18.70 18.18 8.43
CA LEU A 63 -20.10 18.60 8.52
C LEU A 63 -20.60 19.55 7.42
N SER A 64 -19.71 20.12 6.61
CA SER A 64 -20.09 21.06 5.53
C SER A 64 -19.80 20.56 4.12
N GLN A 65 -19.37 19.29 3.95
CA GLN A 65 -18.86 18.82 2.67
C GLN A 65 -19.83 17.86 1.99
N LYS A 66 -20.00 18.07 0.69
CA LYS A 66 -20.68 17.12 -0.18
C LYS A 66 -19.83 15.88 -0.34
N GLY A 67 -20.46 14.73 -0.43
CA GLY A 67 -19.74 13.48 -0.59
C GLY A 67 -20.65 12.31 -0.87
N TRP A 68 -20.05 11.13 -1.09
CA TRP A 68 -20.74 9.88 -1.33
C TRP A 68 -20.27 8.83 -0.34
N LEU A 69 -21.17 7.97 0.06
CA LEU A 69 -20.89 6.80 0.87
C LEU A 69 -21.30 5.56 0.07
N LEU A 70 -20.38 4.61 -0.10
CA LEU A 70 -20.66 3.25 -0.52
C LEU A 70 -20.36 2.33 0.66
N ALA A 71 -21.35 1.56 1.11
CA ALA A 71 -21.16 0.55 2.14
C ALA A 71 -21.75 -0.78 1.70
N PHE A 72 -20.99 -1.89 1.82
CA PHE A 72 -21.47 -3.21 1.46
C PHE A 72 -21.01 -4.26 2.47
N HIS A 73 -21.94 -5.15 2.85
CA HIS A 73 -21.68 -6.23 3.79
C HIS A 73 -20.84 -7.34 3.14
N PRO A 74 -19.94 -8.00 3.87
CA PRO A 74 -19.18 -9.16 3.34
C PRO A 74 -20.06 -10.25 2.72
N ASP A 75 -21.28 -10.46 3.20
CA ASP A 75 -22.21 -11.44 2.62
C ASP A 75 -22.59 -11.17 1.16
N LEU A 76 -22.49 -9.91 0.72
CA LEU A 76 -22.70 -9.57 -0.68
C LEU A 76 -21.65 -10.22 -1.58
N LEU A 77 -20.45 -10.49 -1.05
CA LEU A 77 -19.34 -11.05 -1.81
C LEU A 77 -19.51 -12.54 -2.09
N TYR A 78 -20.17 -13.29 -1.20
CA TYR A 78 -20.27 -14.75 -1.30
C TYR A 78 -20.80 -15.21 -2.66
N HIS A 79 -20.09 -16.16 -3.28
CA HIS A 79 -20.39 -16.72 -4.59
C HIS A 79 -20.34 -15.70 -5.75
N THR A 80 -19.57 -14.63 -5.62
CA THR A 80 -19.30 -13.64 -6.67
C THR A 80 -17.81 -13.60 -6.98
N SER A 81 -17.44 -13.05 -8.17
CA SER A 81 -16.01 -12.82 -8.50
C SER A 81 -15.30 -11.92 -7.50
N LEU A 82 -16.03 -10.98 -6.90
CA LEU A 82 -15.49 -10.04 -5.94
C LEU A 82 -15.04 -10.73 -4.64
N GLU A 83 -15.62 -11.88 -4.25
CA GLU A 83 -15.16 -12.65 -3.07
C GLU A 83 -13.69 -13.05 -3.19
N ALA A 84 -13.28 -13.52 -4.36
CA ALA A 84 -11.89 -13.90 -4.60
C ALA A 84 -10.97 -12.66 -4.71
N ASN A 85 -11.48 -11.57 -5.30
CA ASN A 85 -10.70 -10.41 -5.68
C ASN A 85 -10.59 -9.34 -4.59
N ILE A 86 -11.51 -9.29 -3.61
CA ILE A 86 -11.54 -8.23 -2.60
C ILE A 86 -10.21 -8.07 -1.83
N LYS A 87 -9.48 -9.18 -1.61
CA LYS A 87 -8.19 -9.19 -0.93
C LYS A 87 -7.06 -8.55 -1.75
N ASN A 88 -7.24 -8.42 -3.06
CA ASN A 88 -6.26 -7.81 -3.96
C ASN A 88 -6.32 -6.29 -3.93
N TYR A 89 -7.41 -5.71 -3.43
CA TYR A 89 -7.57 -4.27 -3.28
C TYR A 89 -6.94 -3.82 -1.95
N SER A 90 -5.60 -3.73 -1.95
CA SER A 90 -4.74 -3.43 -0.78
C SER A 90 -5.06 -2.10 -0.11
N PHE A 91 -5.61 -1.14 -0.85
CA PHE A 91 -5.97 0.19 -0.36
C PHE A 91 -7.09 0.21 0.70
N PHE A 92 -7.82 -0.89 0.91
CA PHE A 92 -8.68 -1.04 2.08
C PHE A 92 -7.91 -1.11 3.40
N TYR A 93 -6.61 -1.36 3.34
CA TYR A 93 -5.73 -1.44 4.51
C TYR A 93 -4.78 -0.23 4.61
N TYR A 94 -5.00 0.81 3.81
CA TYR A 94 -4.24 2.05 3.87
C TYR A 94 -4.75 2.93 5.00
N LYS A 95 -3.88 3.82 5.48
CA LYS A 95 -4.30 4.84 6.45
C LYS A 95 -5.12 5.93 5.76
N PRO A 96 -5.99 6.64 6.48
CA PRO A 96 -6.71 7.79 5.93
C PRO A 96 -5.79 8.85 5.30
N GLU A 97 -4.56 9.01 5.83
CA GLU A 97 -3.55 9.93 5.31
C GLU A 97 -2.94 9.48 3.96
N GLU A 98 -3.22 8.23 3.56
CA GLU A 98 -2.82 7.64 2.28
C GLU A 98 -3.99 7.61 1.29
N ALA A 99 -4.98 8.47 1.46
CA ALA A 99 -6.18 8.56 0.65
C ALA A 99 -5.87 8.75 -0.85
N LEU A 100 -6.79 8.28 -1.68
CA LEU A 100 -6.75 8.49 -3.12
C LEU A 100 -7.29 9.88 -3.47
N HIS A 101 -6.49 10.69 -4.17
CA HIS A 101 -6.87 12.03 -4.62
C HIS A 101 -7.21 12.03 -6.10
N LEU A 102 -8.41 12.50 -6.42
CA LEU A 102 -9.00 12.40 -7.74
C LEU A 102 -8.95 13.72 -8.51
N SER A 103 -8.65 13.64 -9.80
CA SER A 103 -8.92 14.70 -10.77
C SER A 103 -10.43 14.83 -11.02
N LEU A 104 -10.85 15.93 -11.65
CA LEU A 104 -12.25 16.14 -11.99
C LEU A 104 -12.82 15.00 -12.86
N ARG A 105 -12.04 14.55 -13.87
CA ARG A 105 -12.46 13.47 -14.77
C ARG A 105 -12.59 12.13 -14.03
N GLU A 106 -11.65 11.83 -13.14
CA GLU A 106 -11.69 10.61 -12.33
C GLU A 106 -12.84 10.62 -11.34
N LYS A 107 -13.08 11.77 -10.68
CA LYS A 107 -14.24 11.99 -9.82
C LYS A 107 -15.54 11.72 -10.56
N THR A 108 -15.72 12.30 -11.75
CA THR A 108 -16.92 12.08 -12.57
C THR A 108 -17.13 10.59 -12.83
N LYS A 109 -16.07 9.87 -13.20
CA LYS A 109 -16.15 8.43 -13.47
C LYS A 109 -16.51 7.60 -12.23
N ILE A 110 -15.97 7.96 -11.09
CA ILE A 110 -16.29 7.33 -9.80
C ILE A 110 -17.76 7.57 -9.42
N ILE A 111 -18.27 8.79 -9.60
CA ILE A 111 -19.66 9.11 -9.34
C ILE A 111 -20.60 8.33 -10.28
N GLU A 112 -20.27 8.21 -11.57
CA GLU A 112 -21.04 7.35 -12.49
C GLU A 112 -21.15 5.90 -11.97
N CYS A 113 -20.06 5.31 -11.49
CA CYS A 113 -20.12 3.98 -10.92
C CYS A 113 -21.01 3.90 -9.68
N LEU A 114 -20.95 4.90 -8.81
CA LEU A 114 -21.82 4.99 -7.62
C LEU A 114 -23.29 5.16 -8.00
N CYS A 115 -23.59 5.99 -9.01
CA CYS A 115 -24.95 6.14 -9.52
C CYS A 115 -25.50 4.82 -10.07
N ASN A 116 -24.73 4.09 -10.88
CA ASN A 116 -25.17 2.80 -11.43
C ASN A 116 -25.48 1.79 -10.32
N ILE A 117 -24.69 1.76 -9.24
CA ILE A 117 -25.00 0.92 -8.06
C ILE A 117 -26.29 1.41 -7.39
N GLY A 118 -26.46 2.73 -7.25
CA GLY A 118 -27.65 3.32 -6.65
C GLY A 118 -28.92 3.04 -7.45
N GLU A 119 -28.85 3.11 -8.77
CA GLU A 119 -29.97 2.78 -9.68
C GLU A 119 -30.36 1.30 -9.55
N GLU A 120 -29.39 0.39 -9.57
CA GLU A 120 -29.64 -1.06 -9.41
C GLU A 120 -30.30 -1.38 -8.05
N LEU A 121 -29.94 -0.65 -6.99
CA LEU A 121 -30.58 -0.79 -5.66
C LEU A 121 -32.03 -0.34 -5.61
N GLN A 122 -32.50 0.44 -6.59
CA GLN A 122 -33.90 0.90 -6.69
C GLN A 122 -34.77 -0.09 -7.50
N HIS A 123 -34.17 -1.00 -8.25
CA HIS A 123 -34.89 -2.05 -8.95
C HIS A 123 -35.43 -3.12 -7.99
N ALA A 124 -36.47 -3.84 -8.43
CA ALA A 124 -36.97 -4.99 -7.71
C ALA A 124 -35.87 -6.05 -7.60
N ILE A 125 -35.67 -6.58 -6.41
CA ILE A 125 -34.63 -7.60 -6.17
C ILE A 125 -34.99 -8.89 -6.90
N ASP A 126 -34.07 -9.38 -7.74
CA ASP A 126 -34.16 -10.64 -8.47
C ASP A 126 -32.89 -11.49 -8.32
N CYS A 127 -32.82 -12.61 -9.03
CA CYS A 127 -31.67 -13.51 -8.98
C CYS A 127 -30.39 -12.93 -9.61
N HIS A 128 -30.44 -11.82 -10.33
CA HIS A 128 -29.32 -11.17 -10.99
C HIS A 128 -28.78 -9.97 -10.19
N THR A 129 -29.63 -9.33 -9.37
CA THR A 129 -29.30 -8.11 -8.60
C THR A 129 -27.97 -8.22 -7.87
N LYS A 130 -27.74 -9.31 -7.12
CA LYS A 130 -26.48 -9.54 -6.39
C LYS A 130 -25.27 -9.54 -7.30
N THR A 131 -25.37 -10.22 -8.43
CA THR A 131 -24.27 -10.32 -9.41
C THR A 131 -23.99 -8.97 -10.06
N ILE A 132 -25.02 -8.24 -10.45
CA ILE A 132 -24.91 -6.92 -11.09
C ILE A 132 -24.23 -5.93 -10.14
N ILE A 133 -24.72 -5.83 -8.90
CA ILE A 133 -24.14 -4.94 -7.88
C ILE A 133 -22.67 -5.30 -7.63
N SER A 134 -22.35 -6.59 -7.48
CA SER A 134 -20.97 -7.03 -7.26
C SER A 134 -20.05 -6.66 -8.42
N ARG A 135 -20.52 -6.73 -9.66
CA ARG A 135 -19.77 -6.33 -10.86
C ARG A 135 -19.55 -4.81 -10.91
N TYR A 136 -20.54 -4.01 -10.56
CA TYR A 136 -20.37 -2.56 -10.47
C TYR A 136 -19.37 -2.16 -9.39
N ILE A 137 -19.41 -2.82 -8.22
CA ILE A 137 -18.43 -2.60 -7.15
C ILE A 137 -17.03 -2.99 -7.63
N GLU A 138 -16.87 -4.15 -8.28
CA GLU A 138 -15.59 -4.62 -8.81
C GLU A 138 -15.02 -3.61 -9.83
N LEU A 139 -15.82 -3.14 -10.78
CA LEU A 139 -15.45 -2.11 -11.75
C LEU A 139 -15.03 -0.80 -11.07
N PHE A 140 -15.77 -0.37 -10.05
CA PHE A 140 -15.43 0.79 -9.24
C PHE A 140 -14.06 0.64 -8.58
N LEU A 141 -13.77 -0.52 -7.96
CA LEU A 141 -12.50 -0.80 -7.29
C LEU A 141 -11.34 -0.90 -8.28
N ASP A 142 -11.56 -1.43 -9.49
CA ASP A 142 -10.57 -1.47 -10.57
C ASP A 142 -10.19 -0.05 -11.04
N TYR A 143 -11.16 0.87 -11.13
CA TYR A 143 -10.85 2.29 -11.39
C TYR A 143 -10.01 2.88 -10.26
N CYS A 144 -10.32 2.57 -9.01
CA CYS A 144 -9.53 3.05 -7.87
C CYS A 144 -8.09 2.54 -7.92
N THR A 145 -7.88 1.26 -8.28
CA THR A 145 -6.54 0.68 -8.50
C THR A 145 -5.76 1.49 -9.53
N ARG A 146 -6.35 1.73 -10.71
CA ARG A 146 -5.74 2.55 -11.77
C ARG A 146 -5.37 3.95 -11.30
N TYR A 147 -6.22 4.56 -10.48
CA TYR A 147 -5.98 5.92 -10.00
C TYR A 147 -4.93 5.98 -8.89
N TYR A 148 -4.79 4.94 -8.08
CA TYR A 148 -3.65 4.81 -7.16
C TYR A 148 -2.33 4.64 -7.91
N GLU A 149 -2.29 3.81 -8.96
CA GLU A 149 -1.10 3.69 -9.83
C GLU A 149 -0.71 5.03 -10.44
N ARG A 150 -1.68 5.79 -10.97
CA ARG A 150 -1.44 7.17 -11.44
C ARG A 150 -0.92 8.06 -10.30
N GLN A 151 -1.48 7.95 -9.09
CA GLN A 151 -1.02 8.74 -7.94
C GLN A 151 0.43 8.39 -7.54
N PHE A 152 0.85 7.15 -7.64
CA PHE A 152 2.25 6.78 -7.46
C PHE A 152 3.14 7.43 -8.53
N ILE A 153 2.70 7.47 -9.80
CA ILE A 153 3.44 8.16 -10.86
C ILE A 153 3.58 9.65 -10.55
N THR A 154 2.52 10.33 -10.16
CA THR A 154 2.55 11.78 -9.87
C THR A 154 3.35 12.13 -8.60
N ARG A 155 3.53 11.18 -7.70
CA ARG A 155 4.30 11.29 -6.45
C ARG A 155 5.76 10.81 -6.58
N ASN A 156 6.32 10.76 -7.79
CA ASN A 156 7.66 10.20 -8.05
C ASN A 156 8.74 10.72 -7.08
N GLU A 157 8.88 12.04 -6.90
CA GLU A 157 9.91 12.59 -6.00
C GLU A 157 9.69 12.23 -4.51
N PRO A 158 8.49 12.37 -3.93
CA PRO A 158 8.20 11.86 -2.60
C PRO A 158 8.43 10.35 -2.45
N ASN A 159 8.07 9.56 -3.45
CA ASN A 159 8.27 8.12 -3.43
C ASN A 159 9.75 7.75 -3.38
N LYS A 160 10.59 8.40 -4.21
CA LYS A 160 12.05 8.21 -4.18
C LYS A 160 12.64 8.53 -2.80
N LEU A 161 12.12 9.59 -2.13
CA LEU A 161 12.55 9.89 -0.76
C LEU A 161 12.20 8.78 0.23
N ILE A 162 11.05 8.12 0.06
CA ILE A 162 10.66 6.96 0.88
C ILE A 162 11.60 5.79 0.61
N ILE A 163 11.94 5.51 -0.66
CA ILE A 163 12.90 4.46 -1.02
C ILE A 163 14.28 4.74 -0.44
N ASN A 164 14.77 5.98 -0.56
CA ASN A 164 16.06 6.36 0.04
C ASN A 164 16.06 6.20 1.57
N LYS A 165 14.98 6.56 2.25
CA LYS A 165 14.84 6.30 3.69
C LYS A 165 14.80 4.81 4.01
N THR A 166 14.20 3.99 3.15
CA THR A 166 14.20 2.53 3.30
C THR A 166 15.63 1.97 3.20
N ASP A 167 16.47 2.54 2.33
CA ASP A 167 17.88 2.17 2.23
C ASP A 167 18.66 2.52 3.50
N LEU A 168 18.40 3.68 4.09
CA LEU A 168 18.99 4.06 5.38
C LEU A 168 18.55 3.12 6.50
N LEU A 169 17.26 2.78 6.55
CA LEU A 169 16.75 1.79 7.51
C LEU A 169 17.40 0.41 7.34
N TRP A 170 17.72 0.02 6.11
CA TRP A 170 18.48 -1.21 5.86
C TRP A 170 19.88 -1.13 6.47
N ASP A 171 20.62 -0.05 6.25
CA ASP A 171 21.97 0.10 6.79
C ASP A 171 21.95 0.09 8.33
N GLU A 172 20.99 0.77 8.97
CA GLU A 172 20.76 0.73 10.42
C GLU A 172 20.42 -0.69 10.91
N TYR A 173 19.58 -1.42 10.15
CA TYR A 173 19.18 -2.78 10.49
C TYR A 173 20.39 -3.74 10.48
N VAL A 174 21.26 -3.61 9.49
CA VAL A 174 22.52 -4.37 9.40
C VAL A 174 23.45 -4.01 10.56
N GLN A 175 23.65 -2.72 10.85
CA GLN A 175 24.53 -2.25 11.93
C GLN A 175 24.03 -2.68 13.31
N SER A 176 22.73 -2.77 13.51
CA SER A 176 22.13 -3.22 14.77
C SER A 176 22.32 -4.71 15.07
N GLY A 177 22.87 -5.49 14.13
CA GLY A 177 23.06 -6.93 14.27
C GLY A 177 21.78 -7.78 14.18
N LYS A 178 20.62 -7.16 13.98
CA LYS A 178 19.33 -7.90 13.88
C LYS A 178 19.32 -8.90 12.74
N LEU A 179 20.07 -8.62 11.69
CA LEU A 179 20.16 -9.48 10.51
C LEU A 179 20.89 -10.80 10.79
N MET A 180 21.73 -10.88 11.82
CA MET A 180 22.48 -12.09 12.20
C MET A 180 21.56 -13.28 12.48
N ASN A 181 20.32 -13.03 12.89
CA ASN A 181 19.30 -14.08 13.07
C ASN A 181 18.68 -14.57 11.74
N GLY A 182 19.16 -14.09 10.59
CA GLY A 182 18.62 -14.44 9.27
C GLY A 182 17.27 -13.81 8.92
N ILE A 183 16.73 -12.94 9.77
CA ILE A 183 15.42 -12.33 9.59
C ILE A 183 15.59 -11.00 8.86
N LEU A 184 14.94 -10.86 7.70
CA LEU A 184 14.90 -9.61 6.94
C LEU A 184 13.88 -8.62 7.56
N PRO A 185 14.04 -7.29 7.31
CA PRO A 185 13.04 -6.32 7.69
C PRO A 185 11.66 -6.66 7.09
N SER A 186 10.62 -6.62 7.91
CA SER A 186 9.24 -6.84 7.45
C SER A 186 8.60 -5.54 6.96
N ALA A 187 7.44 -5.67 6.28
CA ALA A 187 6.62 -4.52 5.90
C ALA A 187 6.22 -3.66 7.09
N GLU A 188 5.84 -4.31 8.20
CA GLU A 188 5.42 -3.65 9.44
C GLU A 188 6.57 -2.87 10.08
N TYR A 189 7.78 -3.45 10.06
CA TYR A 189 8.97 -2.78 10.58
C TYR A 189 9.27 -1.50 9.79
N CYS A 190 9.32 -1.59 8.46
CA CYS A 190 9.60 -0.44 7.59
C CYS A 190 8.49 0.61 7.67
N ALA A 191 7.25 0.19 7.55
CA ALA A 191 6.09 1.08 7.58
C ALA A 191 5.99 1.86 8.90
N ARG A 192 6.26 1.21 10.05
CA ARG A 192 6.29 1.87 11.35
C ARG A 192 7.34 3.00 11.39
N ASN A 193 8.55 2.76 10.91
CA ASN A 193 9.62 3.75 10.89
C ASN A 193 9.36 4.88 9.88
N LEU A 194 8.65 4.58 8.79
CA LEU A 194 8.31 5.55 7.74
C LEU A 194 6.95 6.23 7.97
N GLN A 195 6.23 5.86 9.05
CA GLN A 195 4.88 6.37 9.38
C GLN A 195 3.80 6.05 8.33
N LEU A 196 4.01 4.97 7.56
CA LEU A 196 3.09 4.47 6.53
C LEU A 196 2.28 3.27 7.03
N SER A 197 1.25 2.85 6.26
CA SER A 197 0.66 1.53 6.42
C SER A 197 1.54 0.46 5.75
N PRO A 198 1.55 -0.79 6.26
CA PRO A 198 2.34 -1.87 5.67
C PRO A 198 1.96 -2.16 4.22
N HIS A 199 0.68 -2.09 3.88
CA HIS A 199 0.18 -2.33 2.53
C HIS A 199 0.58 -1.20 1.57
N TYR A 200 0.40 0.07 1.96
CA TYR A 200 0.84 1.21 1.13
C TYR A 200 2.34 1.16 0.86
N PHE A 201 3.15 0.89 1.89
CA PHE A 201 4.59 0.75 1.73
C PHE A 201 4.96 -0.40 0.78
N SER A 202 4.29 -1.55 0.89
CA SER A 202 4.51 -2.71 0.02
C SER A 202 4.20 -2.41 -1.44
N ASP A 203 3.08 -1.74 -1.70
CA ASP A 203 2.64 -1.38 -3.04
C ASP A 203 3.52 -0.30 -3.66
N LEU A 204 3.89 0.71 -2.87
CA LEU A 204 4.84 1.74 -3.28
C LEU A 204 6.21 1.14 -3.63
N LEU A 205 6.74 0.27 -2.77
CA LEU A 205 8.02 -0.41 -3.01
C LEU A 205 7.98 -1.24 -4.30
N LYS A 206 6.90 -2.00 -4.48
CA LYS A 206 6.70 -2.81 -5.68
C LYS A 206 6.57 -1.95 -6.93
N PHE A 207 5.85 -0.83 -6.84
CA PHE A 207 5.70 0.12 -7.93
C PHE A 207 7.04 0.73 -8.34
N GLU A 208 7.82 1.24 -7.39
CA GLU A 208 9.08 1.94 -7.65
C GLU A 208 10.23 0.99 -8.07
N THR A 209 10.24 -0.24 -7.56
CA THR A 209 11.39 -1.15 -7.74
C THR A 209 11.07 -2.40 -8.56
N GLY A 210 9.81 -2.69 -8.83
CA GLY A 210 9.36 -3.93 -9.46
C GLY A 210 9.47 -5.16 -8.56
N LYS A 211 9.86 -5.01 -7.29
CA LYS A 211 10.15 -6.10 -6.36
C LYS A 211 9.22 -6.08 -5.15
N ASN A 212 8.87 -7.26 -4.66
CA ASN A 212 8.26 -7.36 -3.35
C ASN A 212 9.30 -7.09 -2.24
N ILE A 213 8.83 -6.93 -1.00
CA ILE A 213 9.69 -6.59 0.15
C ILE A 213 10.81 -7.62 0.36
N TYR A 214 10.49 -8.90 0.26
CA TYR A 214 11.47 -9.96 0.43
C TYR A 214 12.56 -9.90 -0.64
N GLU A 215 12.17 -9.79 -1.91
CA GLU A 215 13.08 -9.69 -3.05
C GLU A 215 13.99 -8.45 -2.94
N TYR A 216 13.40 -7.32 -2.54
CA TYR A 216 14.12 -6.08 -2.35
C TYR A 216 15.22 -6.22 -1.29
N PHE A 217 14.89 -6.71 -0.10
CA PHE A 217 15.89 -6.87 0.95
C PHE A 217 16.88 -8.01 0.71
N GLN A 218 16.50 -9.05 -0.02
CA GLN A 218 17.47 -10.05 -0.49
C GLN A 218 18.50 -9.44 -1.44
N GLN A 219 18.06 -8.57 -2.35
CA GLN A 219 18.99 -7.85 -3.21
C GLN A 219 19.91 -6.93 -2.39
N LYS A 220 19.37 -6.14 -1.47
CA LYS A 220 20.14 -5.26 -0.58
C LYS A 220 21.14 -6.03 0.27
N ARG A 221 20.75 -7.18 0.79
CA ARG A 221 21.64 -8.11 1.51
C ARG A 221 22.82 -8.56 0.65
N PHE A 222 22.53 -8.87 -0.61
CA PHE A 222 23.56 -9.26 -1.56
C PHE A 222 24.49 -8.09 -1.92
N GLU A 223 23.96 -6.90 -2.21
CA GLU A 223 24.74 -5.68 -2.48
C GLU A 223 25.63 -5.31 -1.28
N THR A 224 25.09 -5.41 -0.07
CA THR A 224 25.84 -5.18 1.17
C THR A 224 26.96 -6.22 1.33
N SER A 225 26.75 -7.49 0.93
CA SER A 225 27.79 -8.51 0.97
C SER A 225 28.98 -8.17 0.06
N LYS A 226 28.73 -7.65 -1.14
CA LYS A 226 29.78 -7.17 -2.05
C LYS A 226 30.58 -6.02 -1.43
N ARG A 227 29.86 -5.01 -0.88
CA ARG A 227 30.50 -3.86 -0.21
C ARG A 227 31.37 -4.30 0.96
N MET A 228 30.89 -5.23 1.78
CA MET A 228 31.65 -5.74 2.93
C MET A 228 32.86 -6.57 2.51
N LEU A 229 32.77 -7.36 1.42
CA LEU A 229 33.88 -8.16 0.91
C LEU A 229 35.00 -7.31 0.28
N SER A 230 34.72 -6.08 -0.15
CA SER A 230 35.70 -5.14 -0.64
C SER A 230 36.64 -4.61 0.47
N ASP A 231 36.24 -4.74 1.75
CA ASP A 231 37.13 -4.43 2.88
C ASP A 231 38.00 -5.66 3.22
N LYS A 232 39.33 -5.47 3.19
CA LYS A 232 40.34 -6.53 3.48
C LYS A 232 40.15 -7.17 4.85
N ASN A 233 39.64 -6.45 5.81
CA ASN A 233 39.47 -6.93 7.19
C ASN A 233 38.31 -7.92 7.33
N ASN A 234 37.37 -7.96 6.37
CA ASN A 234 36.22 -8.83 6.43
C ASN A 234 36.52 -10.20 5.78
N THR A 235 36.43 -11.25 6.55
CA THR A 235 36.48 -12.63 6.03
C THR A 235 35.11 -13.02 5.45
N THR A 236 35.11 -13.99 4.53
CA THR A 236 33.84 -14.54 3.98
C THR A 236 32.91 -15.07 5.08
N ALA A 237 33.50 -15.69 6.13
CA ALA A 237 32.74 -16.19 7.27
C ALA A 237 32.08 -15.04 8.06
N LEU A 238 32.82 -13.98 8.35
CA LEU A 238 32.30 -12.80 9.06
C LEU A 238 31.19 -12.12 8.28
N VAL A 239 31.31 -12.01 6.95
CA VAL A 239 30.26 -11.43 6.09
C VAL A 239 29.02 -12.30 6.10
N ALA A 240 29.16 -13.62 5.98
CA ALA A 240 28.03 -14.54 6.01
C ALA A 240 27.29 -14.46 7.35
N ASP A 241 28.00 -14.42 8.47
CA ASP A 241 27.45 -14.32 9.82
C ASP A 241 26.73 -12.97 10.04
N LYS A 242 27.40 -11.85 9.80
CA LYS A 242 26.83 -10.51 9.96
C LYS A 242 25.56 -10.29 9.13
N LEU A 243 25.50 -10.91 7.96
CA LEU A 243 24.35 -10.82 7.07
C LEU A 243 23.32 -11.93 7.31
N GLY A 244 23.50 -12.78 8.31
CA GLY A 244 22.54 -13.80 8.73
C GLY A 244 22.32 -14.90 7.71
N PHE A 245 23.33 -15.29 6.96
CA PHE A 245 23.27 -16.50 6.14
C PHE A 245 23.40 -17.74 7.03
N SER A 246 22.63 -18.79 6.73
CA SER A 246 22.58 -20.00 7.54
C SER A 246 23.94 -20.70 7.73
N ASN A 247 24.81 -20.59 6.73
CA ASN A 247 26.20 -21.04 6.79
C ASN A 247 27.03 -20.41 5.66
N VAL A 248 28.35 -20.46 5.80
CA VAL A 248 29.31 -19.88 4.85
C VAL A 248 29.26 -20.57 3.48
N GLN A 249 29.02 -21.90 3.47
CA GLN A 249 28.94 -22.67 2.22
C GLN A 249 27.75 -22.25 1.37
N TYR A 250 26.59 -22.08 2.00
CA TYR A 250 25.39 -21.60 1.32
C TYR A 250 25.62 -20.19 0.77
N PHE A 251 26.18 -19.28 1.57
CA PHE A 251 26.54 -17.94 1.13
C PHE A 251 27.48 -17.97 -0.08
N SER A 252 28.56 -18.76 0.01
CA SER A 252 29.56 -18.85 -1.05
C SER A 252 28.97 -19.40 -2.36
N SER A 253 28.13 -20.42 -2.27
CA SER A 253 27.46 -21.01 -3.43
C SER A 253 26.49 -20.01 -4.08
N LEU A 254 25.68 -19.30 -3.27
CA LEU A 254 24.77 -18.27 -3.74
C LEU A 254 25.51 -17.10 -4.39
N PHE A 255 26.57 -16.62 -3.75
CA PHE A 255 27.40 -15.53 -4.24
C PHE A 255 28.05 -15.89 -5.60
N LYS A 256 28.64 -17.08 -5.71
CA LYS A 256 29.21 -17.58 -6.96
C LYS A 256 28.15 -17.74 -8.05
N LYS A 257 26.96 -18.23 -7.70
CA LYS A 257 25.84 -18.36 -8.66
C LYS A 257 25.42 -17.01 -9.26
N ILE A 258 25.45 -15.94 -8.45
CA ILE A 258 25.00 -14.60 -8.88
C ILE A 258 26.13 -13.81 -9.57
N THR A 259 27.38 -13.90 -9.07
CA THR A 259 28.51 -13.10 -9.57
C THR A 259 29.40 -13.81 -10.57
N GLY A 260 29.29 -15.14 -10.67
CA GLY A 260 30.20 -15.98 -11.45
C GLY A 260 31.52 -16.33 -10.73
N VAL A 261 31.88 -15.64 -9.63
CA VAL A 261 33.13 -15.83 -8.90
C VAL A 261 32.89 -16.13 -7.43
N ALA A 262 33.81 -16.86 -6.78
CA ALA A 262 33.68 -17.14 -5.36
C ALA A 262 33.91 -15.87 -4.51
N PRO A 263 33.34 -15.76 -3.28
CA PRO A 263 33.53 -14.58 -2.43
C PRO A 263 34.99 -14.24 -2.13
N ASN A 264 35.85 -15.26 -1.95
CA ASN A 264 37.25 -15.04 -1.72
C ASN A 264 37.98 -14.51 -2.97
N GLU A 265 37.65 -15.02 -4.16
CA GLU A 265 38.17 -14.53 -5.43
C GLU A 265 37.73 -13.09 -5.68
N TYR A 266 36.42 -12.80 -5.41
CA TYR A 266 35.87 -11.44 -5.50
C TYR A 266 36.61 -10.48 -4.58
N ARG A 267 36.85 -10.87 -3.32
CA ARG A 267 37.61 -10.08 -2.35
C ARG A 267 39.06 -9.77 -2.82
N ILE A 268 39.72 -10.73 -3.45
CA ILE A 268 41.08 -10.53 -3.98
C ILE A 268 41.07 -9.61 -5.21
N SER A 269 40.06 -9.73 -6.07
CA SER A 269 39.97 -8.92 -7.29
C SER A 269 39.62 -7.45 -7.05
N GLN A 270 39.05 -7.11 -5.89
CA GLN A 270 38.70 -5.73 -5.51
C GLN A 270 39.79 -5.00 -4.74
N ASN A 271 40.88 -5.69 -4.41
CA ASN A 271 42.01 -5.21 -3.64
C ASN A 271 43.31 -5.33 -4.39
#